data_68fedc6175a7f8f85a3a223424d6dbe1
#
_entry.id   68fedc6175a7f8f85a3a223424d6dbe1
#
_cell.length_a   1.000
_cell.length_b   1.000
_cell.length_c   1.000
_cell.angle_alpha   90.00
_cell.angle_beta   90.00
_cell.angle_gamma   90.00
#
_symmetry.space_group_name_H-M   'P 1'
#
loop_
_entity.id
_entity.type
_entity.pdbx_description
1 polymer ?
#
loop_
_entity_poly.entity_id
_entity_poly.type
_entity_poly.pdbx_seq_one_letter_code
_entity_poly.pdbx_strand_id
1 'polypeptide(L)'
;MGIRHLKFDIETEAIGKICKALGHSARIQIMTLLWKRNNRTCGEIVELIPLAQSTISKHLLELKKADLVNVKHEGKKTIYSIEVDNIEILKKFFANYLSTIEISEEDKSTVLTTKHKLRGRNRHLKKYNYEFAHKKMQQEAV
;
A
#
# COMPACT_ATOMS: atom_id res chain seq x y z
N MET A 1 -5.84 21.00 34.43
CA MET A 1 -6.46 19.71 34.05
C MET A 1 -5.52 19.05 33.05
N GLY A 2 -4.81 17.99 33.47
CA GLY A 2 -3.89 17.28 32.59
C GLY A 2 -4.68 16.53 31.54
N ILE A 3 -4.41 16.80 30.26
CA ILE A 3 -4.84 15.97 29.15
C ILE A 3 -4.15 14.60 29.37
N ARG A 4 -4.92 13.61 29.82
CA ARG A 4 -4.45 12.23 29.81
C ARG A 4 -4.18 11.91 28.33
N HIS A 5 -2.92 11.81 27.95
CA HIS A 5 -2.57 11.15 26.71
C HIS A 5 -3.08 9.72 26.81
N LEU A 6 -4.22 9.45 26.20
CA LEU A 6 -4.68 8.10 25.97
C LEU A 6 -3.60 7.46 25.09
N LYS A 7 -2.69 6.72 25.71
CA LYS A 7 -1.77 5.85 24.98
C LYS A 7 -2.64 4.71 24.44
N PHE A 8 -2.76 4.65 23.14
CA PHE A 8 -3.29 3.46 22.49
C PHE A 8 -2.36 2.27 22.82
N ASP A 9 -2.89 1.06 22.74
CA ASP A 9 -2.05 -0.13 22.86
C ASP A 9 -1.05 -0.19 21.70
N ILE A 10 0.04 -0.93 21.92
CA ILE A 10 1.18 -0.99 20.99
C ILE A 10 0.74 -1.52 19.61
N GLU A 11 -0.21 -2.46 19.57
CA GLU A 11 -0.71 -3.04 18.33
C GLU A 11 -1.49 -2.00 17.52
N THR A 12 -2.38 -1.26 18.15
CA THR A 12 -3.16 -0.17 17.51
C THR A 12 -2.24 0.91 16.96
N GLU A 13 -1.20 1.32 17.70
CA GLU A 13 -0.23 2.30 17.23
C GLU A 13 0.58 1.78 16.02
N ALA A 14 1.01 0.53 16.07
CA ALA A 14 1.74 -0.12 14.97
C ALA A 14 0.89 -0.19 13.70
N ILE A 15 -0.35 -0.64 13.80
CA ILE A 15 -1.29 -0.70 12.67
C ILE A 15 -1.56 0.70 12.12
N GLY A 16 -1.76 1.70 12.99
CA GLY A 16 -1.95 3.09 12.58
C GLY A 16 -0.75 3.63 11.77
N LYS A 17 0.47 3.33 12.20
CA LYS A 17 1.72 3.68 11.50
C LYS A 17 1.78 3.03 10.10
N ILE A 18 1.48 1.74 10.02
CA ILE A 18 1.45 0.98 8.77
C ILE A 18 0.37 1.54 7.81
N CYS A 19 -0.85 1.74 8.31
CA CYS A 19 -1.95 2.29 7.51
C CYS A 19 -1.64 3.69 6.99
N LYS A 20 -1.02 4.54 7.81
CA LYS A 20 -0.56 5.87 7.39
C LYS A 20 0.50 5.77 6.29
N ALA A 21 1.43 4.84 6.39
CA ALA A 21 2.43 4.62 5.35
C ALA A 21 1.79 4.11 4.05
N LEU A 22 0.79 3.23 4.11
CA LEU A 22 0.08 2.72 2.93
C LEU A 22 -0.96 3.71 2.38
N GLY A 23 -1.31 4.77 3.08
CA GLY A 23 -2.32 5.77 2.68
C GLY A 23 -1.94 6.64 1.47
N HIS A 24 -1.13 6.13 0.53
CA HIS A 24 -0.76 6.80 -0.71
C HIS A 24 -0.64 5.80 -1.86
N SER A 25 -1.30 6.07 -3.00
CA SER A 25 -1.37 5.15 -4.14
C SER A 25 -0.01 4.68 -4.65
N ALA A 26 0.97 5.59 -4.75
CA ALA A 26 2.31 5.22 -5.18
C ALA A 26 2.99 4.24 -4.22
N ARG A 27 2.78 4.36 -2.91
CA ARG A 27 3.35 3.43 -1.93
C ARG A 27 2.71 2.05 -2.02
N ILE A 28 1.39 1.99 -2.22
CA ILE A 28 0.69 0.73 -2.50
C ILE A 28 1.24 0.09 -3.77
N GLN A 29 1.49 0.87 -4.81
CA GLN A 29 2.03 0.37 -6.08
C GLN A 29 3.46 -0.16 -5.91
N ILE A 30 4.32 0.52 -5.16
CA ILE A 30 5.68 0.07 -4.82
C ILE A 30 5.61 -1.26 -4.04
N MET A 31 4.75 -1.36 -3.02
CA MET A 31 4.56 -2.59 -2.24
C MET A 31 4.08 -3.74 -3.13
N THR A 32 3.13 -3.49 -4.01
CA THR A 32 2.62 -4.49 -4.97
C THR A 32 3.73 -4.96 -5.92
N LEU A 33 4.58 -4.04 -6.38
CA LEU A 33 5.72 -4.38 -7.23
C LEU A 33 6.73 -5.26 -6.48
N LEU A 34 7.13 -4.85 -5.27
CA LEU A 34 8.07 -5.60 -4.44
C LEU A 34 7.50 -6.96 -4.02
N TRP A 35 6.18 -7.09 -3.84
CA TRP A 35 5.53 -8.37 -3.56
C TRP A 35 5.68 -9.36 -4.72
N LYS A 36 5.56 -8.86 -5.94
CA LYS A 36 5.68 -9.71 -7.15
C LYS A 36 7.13 -9.97 -7.55
N ARG A 37 7.98 -8.96 -7.37
CA ARG A 37 9.39 -8.96 -7.78
C ARG A 37 10.23 -8.37 -6.66
N ASN A 38 10.53 -9.18 -5.66
CA ASN A 38 11.32 -8.77 -4.49
C ASN A 38 12.76 -8.39 -4.87
N ASN A 39 13.48 -7.71 -3.98
CA ASN A 39 14.89 -7.32 -4.15
C ASN A 39 15.12 -6.41 -5.36
N ARG A 40 14.58 -5.18 -5.31
CA ARG A 40 14.73 -4.17 -6.36
C ARG A 40 15.52 -2.96 -5.90
N THR A 41 16.31 -2.41 -6.81
CA THR A 41 16.91 -1.08 -6.63
C THR A 41 15.90 0.02 -6.90
N CYS A 42 16.18 1.24 -6.41
CA CYS A 42 15.34 2.41 -6.73
C CYS A 42 15.22 2.64 -8.25
N GLY A 43 16.32 2.46 -9.00
CA GLY A 43 16.32 2.59 -10.46
C GLY A 43 15.35 1.62 -11.15
N GLU A 44 15.40 0.34 -10.80
CA GLU A 44 14.47 -0.68 -11.33
C GLU A 44 13.00 -0.38 -10.98
N ILE A 45 12.74 0.22 -9.83
CA ILE A 45 11.38 0.64 -9.45
C ILE A 45 10.92 1.82 -10.31
N VAL A 46 11.80 2.78 -10.57
CA VAL A 46 11.52 3.95 -11.43
C VAL A 46 11.19 3.53 -12.87
N GLU A 47 11.82 2.50 -13.40
CA GLU A 47 11.52 1.96 -14.74
C GLU A 47 10.08 1.42 -14.85
N LEU A 48 9.50 0.97 -13.73
CA LEU A 48 8.21 0.30 -13.69
C LEU A 48 7.06 1.20 -13.18
N ILE A 49 7.39 2.28 -12.47
CA ILE A 49 6.42 3.21 -11.89
C ILE A 49 6.69 4.60 -12.49
N PRO A 50 5.71 5.24 -13.16
CA PRO A 50 5.89 6.50 -13.88
C PRO A 50 5.98 7.71 -12.92
N LEU A 51 6.99 7.71 -12.05
CA LEU A 51 7.29 8.79 -11.10
C LEU A 51 8.78 9.12 -11.15
N ALA A 52 9.12 10.37 -10.85
CA ALA A 52 10.51 10.79 -10.74
C ALA A 52 11.26 10.01 -9.64
N GLN A 53 12.55 9.72 -9.87
CA GLN A 53 13.39 8.97 -8.93
C GLN A 53 13.40 9.58 -7.52
N SER A 54 13.43 10.91 -7.40
CA SER A 54 13.38 11.60 -6.12
C SER A 54 12.06 11.35 -5.37
N THR A 55 10.95 11.21 -6.10
CA THR A 55 9.63 10.90 -5.55
C THR A 55 9.58 9.45 -5.08
N ILE A 56 10.08 8.51 -5.90
CA ILE A 56 10.17 7.08 -5.51
C ILE A 56 11.04 6.93 -4.25
N SER A 57 12.20 7.60 -4.20
CA SER A 57 13.09 7.56 -3.03
C SER A 57 12.39 8.05 -1.76
N LYS A 58 11.58 9.11 -1.83
CA LYS A 58 10.79 9.60 -0.68
C LYS A 58 9.75 8.57 -0.25
N HIS A 59 9.05 7.94 -1.19
CA HIS A 59 8.07 6.91 -0.87
C HIS A 59 8.71 5.67 -0.24
N LEU A 60 9.87 5.23 -0.75
CA LEU A 60 10.63 4.12 -0.18
C LEU A 60 11.11 4.44 1.25
N LEU A 61 11.52 5.70 1.52
CA LEU A 61 11.88 6.14 2.85
C LEU A 61 10.70 6.06 3.84
N GLU A 62 9.50 6.49 3.42
CA GLU A 62 8.29 6.41 4.26
C GLU A 62 7.87 4.95 4.53
N LEU A 63 7.99 4.07 3.53
CA LEU A 63 7.76 2.64 3.71
C LEU A 63 8.77 2.01 4.66
N LYS A 64 10.05 2.39 4.55
CA LYS A 64 11.11 1.94 5.48
C LYS A 64 10.85 2.40 6.92
N LYS A 65 10.45 3.65 7.13
CA LYS A 65 10.11 4.19 8.46
C LYS A 65 8.93 3.45 9.13
N ALA A 66 8.06 2.87 8.33
CA ALA A 66 6.94 2.07 8.80
C ALA A 66 7.28 0.57 8.90
N ASP A 67 8.54 0.21 8.70
CA ASP A 67 9.04 -1.16 8.70
C ASP A 67 8.27 -2.09 7.76
N LEU A 68 7.87 -1.56 6.58
CA LEU A 68 7.23 -2.31 5.51
C LEU A 68 8.21 -2.78 4.44
N VAL A 69 9.37 -2.13 4.40
CA VAL A 69 10.44 -2.40 3.43
C VAL A 69 11.77 -2.47 4.15
N ASN A 70 12.50 -3.54 3.88
CA ASN A 70 13.91 -3.71 4.26
C ASN A 70 14.82 -3.05 3.23
N VAL A 71 15.99 -2.61 3.70
CA VAL A 71 17.01 -1.99 2.86
C VAL A 71 18.34 -2.71 3.10
N LYS A 72 18.91 -3.21 2.02
CA LYS A 72 20.24 -3.84 2.01
C LYS A 72 21.17 -3.06 1.08
N HIS A 73 22.40 -2.84 1.50
CA HIS A 73 23.44 -2.25 0.66
C HIS A 73 24.37 -3.33 0.13
N GLU A 74 24.50 -3.42 -1.18
CA GLU A 74 25.42 -4.32 -1.87
C GLU A 74 26.33 -3.51 -2.80
N GLY A 75 27.55 -3.25 -2.34
CA GLY A 75 28.48 -2.35 -3.01
C GLY A 75 27.87 -0.95 -3.15
N LYS A 76 27.72 -0.48 -4.39
CA LYS A 76 27.11 0.83 -4.72
C LYS A 76 25.59 0.78 -4.87
N LYS A 77 24.99 -0.42 -4.77
CA LYS A 77 23.54 -0.60 -4.96
C LYS A 77 22.82 -0.63 -3.61
N THR A 78 21.66 0.02 -3.57
CA THR A 78 20.70 -0.08 -2.48
C THR A 78 19.52 -0.91 -2.96
N ILE A 79 19.29 -2.03 -2.30
CA ILE A 79 18.25 -3.00 -2.65
C ILE A 79 17.14 -2.92 -1.61
N TYR A 80 15.92 -2.87 -2.10
CA TYR A 80 14.68 -2.82 -1.31
C TYR A 80 13.94 -4.14 -1.42
N SER A 81 13.46 -4.65 -0.30
CA SER A 81 12.67 -5.87 -0.20
C SER A 81 11.52 -5.70 0.78
N ILE A 82 10.50 -6.55 0.68
CA ILE A 82 9.37 -6.51 1.63
C ILE A 82 9.80 -7.03 3.00
N GLU A 83 9.35 -6.33 4.06
CA GLU A 83 9.36 -6.85 5.43
C GLU A 83 8.10 -7.68 5.66
N VAL A 84 8.26 -8.99 5.72
CA VAL A 84 7.13 -9.95 5.72
C VAL A 84 6.40 -9.93 7.05
N ASP A 85 7.10 -9.80 8.18
CA ASP A 85 6.51 -9.90 9.51
C ASP A 85 5.44 -8.83 9.74
N ASN A 86 5.70 -7.59 9.34
CA ASN A 86 4.73 -6.50 9.47
C ASN A 86 3.55 -6.63 8.50
N ILE A 87 3.75 -7.26 7.35
CA ILE A 87 2.64 -7.59 6.43
C ILE A 87 1.75 -8.68 7.04
N GLU A 88 2.31 -9.68 7.71
CA GLU A 88 1.52 -10.72 8.40
C GLU A 88 0.73 -10.14 9.58
N ILE A 89 1.31 -9.21 10.35
CA ILE A 89 0.60 -8.49 11.42
C ILE A 89 -0.59 -7.72 10.85
N LEU A 90 -0.37 -6.95 9.78
CA LEU A 90 -1.41 -6.20 9.09
C LEU A 90 -2.54 -7.11 8.58
N LYS A 91 -2.18 -8.22 7.95
CA LYS A 91 -3.13 -9.21 7.44
C LYS A 91 -3.99 -9.80 8.54
N LYS A 92 -3.40 -10.21 9.66
CA LYS A 92 -4.11 -10.75 10.82
C LYS A 92 -5.06 -9.71 11.43
N PHE A 93 -4.58 -8.48 11.61
CA PHE A 93 -5.40 -7.39 12.13
C PHE A 93 -6.62 -7.15 11.26
N PHE A 94 -6.45 -6.98 9.95
CA PHE A 94 -7.59 -6.73 9.07
C PHE A 94 -8.53 -7.92 8.96
N ALA A 95 -8.02 -9.15 8.97
CA ALA A 95 -8.86 -10.34 8.98
C ALA A 95 -9.77 -10.36 10.22
N ASN A 96 -9.22 -10.11 11.40
CA ASN A 96 -9.97 -10.05 12.64
C ASN A 96 -10.94 -8.86 12.66
N TYR A 97 -10.45 -7.67 12.31
CA TYR A 97 -11.26 -6.45 12.32
C TYR A 97 -12.46 -6.54 11.36
N LEU A 98 -12.23 -7.00 10.14
CA LEU A 98 -13.30 -7.13 9.14
C LEU A 98 -14.29 -8.26 9.49
N SER A 99 -13.87 -9.30 10.19
CA SER A 99 -14.77 -10.37 10.65
C SER A 99 -15.76 -9.91 11.72
N THR A 100 -15.45 -8.80 12.43
CA THR A 100 -16.35 -8.22 13.43
C THR A 100 -17.40 -7.27 12.83
N ILE A 101 -17.25 -6.90 11.56
CA ILE A 101 -18.18 -6.00 10.87
C ILE A 101 -19.30 -6.81 10.23
N GLU A 102 -20.47 -6.77 10.83
CA GLU A 102 -21.69 -7.31 10.22
C GLU A 102 -22.27 -6.29 9.24
N ILE A 103 -22.29 -6.64 7.96
CA ILE A 103 -22.91 -5.83 6.90
C ILE A 103 -24.27 -6.41 6.59
N SER A 104 -25.34 -5.69 6.94
CA SER A 104 -26.72 -6.10 6.65
C SER A 104 -27.00 -6.12 5.14
N GLU A 105 -28.03 -6.86 4.71
CA GLU A 105 -28.44 -6.87 3.30
C GLU A 105 -28.94 -5.48 2.83
N GLU A 106 -29.50 -4.68 3.75
CA GLU A 106 -29.91 -3.31 3.49
C GLU A 106 -28.68 -2.41 3.21
N ASP A 107 -27.60 -2.55 3.99
CA ASP A 107 -26.33 -1.85 3.76
C ASP A 107 -25.71 -2.21 2.44
N LYS A 108 -25.74 -3.49 2.04
CA LYS A 108 -25.25 -3.95 0.73
C LYS A 108 -26.03 -3.30 -0.42
N SER A 109 -27.35 -3.17 -0.30
CA SER A 109 -28.18 -2.53 -1.32
C SER A 109 -27.86 -1.05 -1.48
N THR A 110 -27.62 -0.35 -0.36
CA THR A 110 -27.26 1.07 -0.32
C THR A 110 -25.88 1.32 -0.91
N VAL A 111 -24.91 0.47 -0.63
CA VAL A 111 -23.54 0.55 -1.21
C VAL A 111 -23.57 0.34 -2.74
N LEU A 112 -24.38 -0.58 -3.23
CA LEU A 112 -24.53 -0.83 -4.67
C LEU A 112 -25.17 0.36 -5.40
N THR A 113 -26.17 1.01 -4.81
CA THR A 113 -26.82 2.22 -5.36
C THR A 113 -25.87 3.42 -5.35
N THR A 114 -25.03 3.54 -4.33
CA THR A 114 -24.03 4.61 -4.22
C THR A 114 -22.90 4.41 -5.24
N LYS A 115 -22.49 3.17 -5.54
CA LYS A 115 -21.52 2.89 -6.62
C LYS A 115 -21.98 3.39 -7.98
N HIS A 116 -23.26 3.36 -8.27
CA HIS A 116 -23.82 3.91 -9.52
C HIS A 116 -23.72 5.44 -9.58
N LYS A 117 -23.93 6.14 -8.46
CA LYS A 117 -23.77 7.60 -8.36
C LYS A 117 -22.32 8.09 -8.42
N LEU A 118 -21.38 7.32 -7.88
CA LEU A 118 -19.94 7.66 -7.87
C LEU A 118 -19.26 7.41 -9.23
N ARG A 119 -19.80 6.53 -10.08
CA ARG A 119 -19.29 6.31 -11.45
C ARG A 119 -19.32 7.57 -12.32
N GLY A 120 -20.22 8.53 -12.04
CA GLY A 120 -20.32 9.80 -12.75
C GLY A 120 -19.28 10.86 -12.36
N ARG A 121 -18.74 10.82 -11.15
CA ARG A 121 -17.80 11.84 -10.63
C ARG A 121 -16.31 11.50 -10.82
N ASN A 122 -15.97 10.25 -11.08
CA ASN A 122 -14.60 9.77 -11.13
C ASN A 122 -14.04 9.65 -12.56
N ARG A 123 -14.24 10.68 -13.41
CA ARG A 123 -13.58 10.75 -14.72
C ARG A 123 -12.05 10.81 -14.63
N HIS A 124 -11.49 11.29 -13.53
CA HIS A 124 -10.03 11.34 -13.32
C HIS A 124 -9.39 10.01 -12.92
N LEU A 125 -10.14 9.06 -12.34
CA LEU A 125 -9.63 7.72 -12.00
C LEU A 125 -9.57 6.77 -13.21
N LYS A 126 -10.24 7.10 -14.33
CA LYS A 126 -10.13 6.32 -15.58
C LYS A 126 -8.74 6.39 -16.23
N LYS A 127 -7.87 7.31 -15.82
CA LYS A 127 -6.52 7.49 -16.39
C LYS A 127 -5.43 6.65 -15.70
N TYR A 128 -5.71 6.11 -14.52
CA TYR A 128 -4.86 5.13 -13.85
C TYR A 128 -5.44 3.73 -14.10
N ASN A 129 -5.33 3.29 -15.34
CA ASN A 129 -5.82 2.00 -15.75
C ASN A 129 -4.95 0.92 -15.07
N TYR A 130 -5.53 0.26 -14.07
CA TYR A 130 -4.99 -0.96 -13.45
C TYR A 130 -4.66 -2.02 -14.53
N GLU A 131 -5.37 -1.99 -15.67
CA GLU A 131 -5.11 -2.81 -16.85
C GLU A 131 -3.78 -2.50 -17.53
N PHE A 132 -3.32 -1.24 -17.53
CA PHE A 132 -2.05 -0.88 -18.18
C PHE A 132 -0.84 -1.44 -17.41
N ALA A 133 -0.86 -1.33 -16.09
CA ALA A 133 0.16 -1.95 -15.23
C ALA A 133 0.08 -3.48 -15.30
N HIS A 134 -1.12 -4.04 -15.36
CA HIS A 134 -1.34 -5.49 -15.43
C HIS A 134 -0.91 -6.08 -16.79
N LYS A 135 -1.21 -5.40 -17.92
CA LYS A 135 -0.78 -5.86 -19.26
C LYS A 135 0.73 -5.82 -19.44
N LYS A 136 1.37 -4.72 -19.02
CA LYS A 136 2.82 -4.60 -19.11
C LYS A 136 3.56 -5.63 -18.23
N MET A 137 3.01 -5.94 -17.05
CA MET A 137 3.55 -6.96 -16.16
C MET A 137 3.31 -8.40 -16.64
N GLN A 138 2.30 -8.66 -17.47
CA GLN A 138 2.03 -9.98 -18.05
C GLN A 138 2.88 -10.24 -19.30
N GLN A 139 3.22 -9.22 -20.09
CA GLN A 139 4.05 -9.36 -21.30
C GLN A 139 5.53 -9.60 -20.99
N GLU A 140 6.02 -9.23 -19.80
CA GLU A 140 7.41 -9.45 -19.39
C GLU A 140 7.59 -10.72 -18.53
N ALA A 141 6.56 -11.55 -18.39
CA ALA A 141 6.57 -12.80 -17.62
C ALA A 141 6.70 -14.07 -18.51
N VAL A 142 7.07 -13.90 -19.79
CA VAL A 142 7.40 -14.98 -20.73
C VAL A 142 8.90 -15.04 -20.94
#